data_cb3f03ec4be74e73ddba78298dedd068
#
_entry.id   cb3f03ec4be74e73ddba78298dedd068
#
_cell.length_a   1.000
_cell.length_b   1.000
_cell.length_c   1.000
_cell.angle_alpha   90.00
_cell.angle_beta   90.00
_cell.angle_gamma   90.00
#
_symmetry.space_group_name_H-M   'P 1'
#
loop_
_entity.id
_entity.type
_entity.pdbx_description
1 polymer ?
#
loop_
_entity_poly.entity_id
_entity_poly.type
_entity_poly.pdbx_seq_one_letter_code
_entity_poly.pdbx_strand_id
1 'polypeptide(L)'
;MSLKQLPDIEIAQQASLRPIQDVSRELGLGIDEVDTYGNAKAKVTGAAIRTREDQVDGSLVLVTAITPTPAGEGKTTTTVGLTQALQRMGHRAISATREPSLGPVFGVKGGAAGGGFAQVVPMEDINLHFTGDFAAVTAAHNLLAAMLDNHLHQGNKLGIDARRVL
;
A
#
# COMPACT_ATOMS: atom_id res chain seq x y z
N MET A 1 -11.91 26.54 -24.51
CA MET A 1 -11.65 26.70 -23.06
C MET A 1 -10.90 25.48 -22.60
N SER A 2 -9.61 25.61 -22.29
CA SER A 2 -8.86 24.52 -21.66
C SER A 2 -9.40 24.33 -20.25
N LEU A 3 -10.01 23.19 -19.95
CA LEU A 3 -10.37 22.82 -18.59
C LEU A 3 -9.07 22.76 -17.80
N LYS A 4 -8.91 23.68 -16.84
CA LYS A 4 -7.76 23.68 -15.94
C LYS A 4 -7.83 22.39 -15.14
N GLN A 5 -6.95 21.45 -15.44
CA GLN A 5 -6.88 20.20 -14.71
C GLN A 5 -6.48 20.50 -13.26
N LEU A 6 -7.31 20.06 -12.31
CA LEU A 6 -7.01 20.20 -10.89
C LEU A 6 -5.80 19.35 -10.53
N PRO A 7 -4.94 19.79 -9.59
CA PRO A 7 -3.90 18.95 -9.02
C PRO A 7 -4.47 17.69 -8.38
N ASP A 8 -3.71 16.60 -8.39
CA ASP A 8 -4.11 15.31 -7.84
C ASP A 8 -4.57 15.40 -6.37
N ILE A 9 -3.89 16.24 -5.58
CA ILE A 9 -4.25 16.46 -4.17
C ILE A 9 -5.61 17.13 -4.01
N GLU A 10 -5.95 18.10 -4.84
CA GLU A 10 -7.25 18.75 -4.79
C GLU A 10 -8.37 17.79 -5.19
N ILE A 11 -8.14 16.92 -6.18
CA ILE A 11 -9.09 15.87 -6.57
C ILE A 11 -9.29 14.90 -5.41
N ALA A 12 -8.21 14.46 -4.76
CA ALA A 12 -8.26 13.54 -3.63
C ALA A 12 -9.03 14.13 -2.44
N GLN A 13 -8.80 15.40 -2.11
CA GLN A 13 -9.45 16.08 -0.99
C GLN A 13 -10.95 16.38 -1.25
N GLN A 14 -11.36 16.47 -2.49
CA GLN A 14 -12.78 16.62 -2.87
C GLN A 14 -13.53 15.28 -2.90
N ALA A 15 -12.81 14.15 -2.82
CA ALA A 15 -13.42 12.83 -2.85
C ALA A 15 -14.21 12.54 -1.58
N SER A 16 -15.42 12.03 -1.73
CA SER A 16 -16.21 11.52 -0.60
C SER A 16 -15.71 10.14 -0.22
N LEU A 17 -15.09 10.02 0.95
CA LEU A 17 -14.56 8.76 1.46
C LEU A 17 -15.70 7.88 1.97
N ARG A 18 -15.73 6.64 1.54
CA ARG A 18 -16.61 5.61 2.06
C ARG A 18 -16.01 5.00 3.33
N PRO A 19 -16.84 4.62 4.33
CA PRO A 19 -16.35 3.85 5.45
C PRO A 19 -15.64 2.57 4.99
N ILE A 20 -14.44 2.33 5.47
CA ILE A 20 -13.64 1.16 5.06
C ILE A 20 -14.31 -0.17 5.40
N GLN A 21 -15.14 -0.19 6.45
CA GLN A 21 -15.93 -1.35 6.81
C GLN A 21 -16.96 -1.73 5.75
N ASP A 22 -17.55 -0.72 5.05
CA ASP A 22 -18.49 -0.99 3.95
C ASP A 22 -17.73 -1.55 2.75
N VAL A 23 -16.57 -1.01 2.44
CA VAL A 23 -15.68 -1.52 1.38
C VAL A 23 -15.24 -2.96 1.70
N SER A 24 -14.84 -3.23 2.94
CA SER A 24 -14.45 -4.58 3.38
C SER A 24 -15.59 -5.58 3.23
N ARG A 25 -16.80 -5.19 3.60
CA ARG A 25 -17.99 -6.04 3.47
C ARG A 25 -18.31 -6.35 2.01
N GLU A 26 -18.16 -5.40 1.10
CA GLU A 26 -18.33 -5.63 -0.35
C GLU A 26 -17.30 -6.61 -0.91
N LEU A 27 -16.12 -6.67 -0.32
CA LEU A 27 -15.09 -7.65 -0.65
C LEU A 27 -15.36 -9.04 -0.03
N GLY A 28 -16.40 -9.18 0.78
CA GLY A 28 -16.74 -10.42 1.48
C GLY A 28 -15.88 -10.65 2.73
N LEU A 29 -15.33 -9.59 3.33
CA LEU A 29 -14.58 -9.66 4.57
C LEU A 29 -15.47 -9.32 5.76
N GLY A 30 -15.40 -10.13 6.80
CA GLY A 30 -16.06 -9.90 8.07
C GLY A 30 -15.37 -8.80 8.90
N ILE A 31 -16.07 -8.32 9.93
CA ILE A 31 -15.53 -7.28 10.82
C ILE A 31 -14.28 -7.75 11.57
N ASP A 32 -14.20 -9.04 11.90
CA ASP A 32 -13.07 -9.65 12.62
C ASP A 32 -11.90 -10.00 11.68
N GLU A 33 -12.08 -9.82 10.38
CA GLU A 33 -11.09 -10.11 9.37
C GLU A 33 -10.29 -8.88 8.93
N VAL A 34 -10.60 -7.71 9.50
CA VAL A 34 -9.93 -6.45 9.19
C VAL A 34 -9.62 -5.65 10.46
N ASP A 35 -8.42 -5.12 10.54
CA ASP A 35 -8.00 -4.15 11.55
C ASP A 35 -8.14 -2.75 10.96
N THR A 36 -9.09 -1.94 11.47
CA THR A 36 -9.34 -0.60 10.94
C THR A 36 -8.34 0.43 11.47
N TYR A 37 -7.91 1.32 10.60
CA TYR A 37 -7.07 2.49 10.90
C TYR A 37 -7.86 3.76 10.56
N GLY A 38 -8.62 4.25 11.51
CA GLY A 38 -9.61 5.29 11.27
C GLY A 38 -10.76 4.79 10.40
N ASN A 39 -11.44 5.72 9.73
CA ASN A 39 -12.64 5.40 8.93
C ASN A 39 -12.35 4.93 7.50
N ALA A 40 -11.16 5.21 6.97
CA ALA A 40 -10.88 5.10 5.53
C ALA A 40 -9.83 4.05 5.16
N LYS A 41 -9.23 3.37 6.15
CA LYS A 41 -8.16 2.39 5.93
C LYS A 41 -8.35 1.18 6.83
N ALA A 42 -7.91 0.01 6.34
CA ALA A 42 -7.85 -1.21 7.15
C ALA A 42 -6.72 -2.11 6.67
N LYS A 43 -6.28 -3.00 7.54
CA LYS A 43 -5.41 -4.14 7.20
C LYS A 43 -6.24 -5.42 7.24
N VAL A 44 -6.07 -6.26 6.25
CA VAL A 44 -6.63 -7.62 6.25
C VAL A 44 -5.80 -8.48 7.19
N THR A 45 -6.46 -9.19 8.10
CA THR A 45 -5.77 -10.05 9.07
C THR A 45 -5.15 -11.27 8.40
N GLY A 46 -4.06 -11.78 8.96
CA GLY A 46 -3.47 -13.04 8.48
C GLY A 46 -4.42 -14.25 8.61
N ALA A 47 -5.38 -14.20 9.54
CA ALA A 47 -6.39 -15.22 9.68
C ALA A 47 -7.35 -15.22 8.46
N ALA A 48 -7.79 -14.04 8.03
CA ALA A 48 -8.64 -13.90 6.85
C ALA A 48 -7.99 -14.43 5.57
N ILE A 49 -6.69 -14.29 5.43
CA ILE A 49 -5.92 -14.85 4.31
C ILE A 49 -5.92 -16.37 4.40
N ARG A 50 -5.51 -16.94 5.54
CA ARG A 50 -5.43 -18.40 5.73
C ARG A 50 -6.75 -19.12 5.51
N THR A 51 -7.87 -18.53 5.90
CA THR A 51 -9.20 -19.14 5.71
C THR A 51 -9.64 -19.21 4.24
N ARG A 52 -8.89 -18.56 3.34
CA ARG A 52 -9.19 -18.50 1.89
C ARG A 52 -8.13 -19.17 1.01
N GLU A 53 -7.09 -19.76 1.60
CA GLU A 53 -6.00 -20.41 0.84
C GLU A 53 -6.49 -21.53 -0.09
N ASP A 54 -7.56 -22.23 0.30
CA ASP A 54 -8.14 -23.33 -0.49
C ASP A 54 -9.27 -22.86 -1.44
N GLN A 55 -9.54 -21.57 -1.54
CA GLN A 55 -10.55 -21.04 -2.45
C GLN A 55 -10.01 -20.92 -3.87
N VAL A 56 -10.92 -21.02 -4.85
CA VAL A 56 -10.56 -20.84 -6.26
C VAL A 56 -10.11 -19.39 -6.51
N ASP A 57 -8.95 -19.24 -7.08
CA ASP A 57 -8.38 -17.94 -7.43
C ASP A 57 -9.21 -17.22 -8.50
N GLY A 58 -9.24 -15.90 -8.41
CA GLY A 58 -9.75 -15.03 -9.47
C GLY A 58 -8.79 -14.92 -10.65
N SER A 59 -9.23 -14.27 -11.71
CA SER A 59 -8.37 -13.97 -12.86
C SER A 59 -7.37 -12.88 -12.53
N LEU A 60 -6.08 -13.15 -12.71
CA LEU A 60 -5.00 -12.17 -12.51
C LEU A 60 -4.75 -11.38 -13.80
N VAL A 61 -4.83 -10.05 -13.71
CA VAL A 61 -4.43 -9.12 -14.78
C VAL A 61 -3.18 -8.36 -14.34
N LEU A 62 -2.05 -8.63 -15.00
CA LEU A 62 -0.78 -7.96 -14.69
C LEU A 62 -0.63 -6.68 -15.51
N VAL A 63 -0.48 -5.54 -14.82
CA VAL A 63 -0.13 -4.25 -15.43
C VAL A 63 1.35 -3.99 -15.20
N THR A 64 2.13 -3.95 -16.29
CA THR A 64 3.58 -3.79 -16.23
C THR A 64 4.07 -2.79 -17.29
N ALA A 65 5.36 -2.48 -17.26
CA ALA A 65 6.04 -1.67 -18.28
C ALA A 65 7.35 -2.34 -18.66
N ILE A 66 7.78 -2.12 -19.90
CA ILE A 66 8.99 -2.73 -20.46
C ILE A 66 10.25 -2.15 -19.82
N THR A 67 10.30 -0.81 -19.65
CA THR A 67 11.45 -0.09 -19.13
C THR A 67 11.01 0.99 -18.16
N PRO A 68 11.63 1.15 -16.98
CA PRO A 68 11.34 2.24 -16.06
C PRO A 68 11.85 3.58 -16.61
N THR A 69 11.08 4.65 -16.37
CA THR A 69 11.48 6.03 -16.71
C THR A 69 11.47 6.90 -15.46
N PRO A 70 12.24 8.01 -15.44
CA PRO A 70 12.24 8.93 -14.30
C PRO A 70 10.86 9.53 -13.99
N ALA A 71 10.05 9.78 -15.02
CA ALA A 71 8.70 10.33 -14.88
C ALA A 71 7.65 9.29 -14.41
N GLY A 72 8.00 8.00 -14.48
CA GLY A 72 7.05 6.90 -14.29
C GLY A 72 6.25 6.58 -15.55
N GLU A 73 5.73 5.36 -15.65
CA GLU A 73 5.03 4.84 -16.84
C GLU A 73 3.50 4.76 -16.63
N GLY A 74 3.00 5.29 -15.53
CA GLY A 74 1.57 5.30 -15.24
C GLY A 74 0.99 3.93 -14.85
N LYS A 75 1.80 2.96 -14.46
CA LYS A 75 1.32 1.61 -14.07
C LYS A 75 0.23 1.66 -13.00
N THR A 76 0.45 2.40 -11.94
CA THR A 76 -0.52 2.52 -10.83
C THR A 76 -1.80 3.20 -11.29
N THR A 77 -1.71 4.32 -12.01
CA THR A 77 -2.87 5.03 -12.56
C THR A 77 -3.68 4.13 -13.49
N THR A 78 -3.01 3.37 -14.36
CA THR A 78 -3.66 2.40 -15.25
C THR A 78 -4.33 1.28 -14.45
N THR A 79 -3.68 0.73 -13.43
CA THR A 79 -4.23 -0.34 -12.58
C THR A 79 -5.49 0.13 -11.85
N VAL A 80 -5.44 1.31 -11.24
CA VAL A 80 -6.58 1.88 -10.52
C VAL A 80 -7.73 2.19 -11.49
N GLY A 81 -7.44 2.85 -12.61
CA GLY A 81 -8.44 3.17 -13.63
C GLY A 81 -9.10 1.94 -14.24
N LEU A 82 -8.33 0.89 -14.53
CA LEU A 82 -8.85 -0.39 -15.02
C LEU A 82 -9.76 -1.04 -13.98
N THR A 83 -9.37 -1.05 -12.71
CA THR A 83 -10.18 -1.61 -11.62
C THR A 83 -11.50 -0.87 -11.47
N GLN A 84 -11.47 0.47 -11.50
CA GLN A 84 -12.69 1.30 -11.49
C GLN A 84 -13.60 1.01 -12.68
N ALA A 85 -13.03 0.85 -13.87
CA ALA A 85 -13.80 0.54 -15.08
C ALA A 85 -14.49 -0.84 -14.97
N LEU A 86 -13.76 -1.87 -14.54
CA LEU A 86 -14.30 -3.21 -14.34
C LEU A 86 -15.44 -3.21 -13.29
N GLN A 87 -15.26 -2.52 -12.18
CA GLN A 87 -16.31 -2.39 -11.16
C GLN A 87 -17.55 -1.68 -11.70
N ARG A 88 -17.41 -0.61 -12.50
CA ARG A 88 -18.54 0.07 -13.16
C ARG A 88 -19.26 -0.82 -14.17
N MET A 89 -18.57 -1.78 -14.77
CA MET A 89 -19.16 -2.80 -15.65
C MET A 89 -19.83 -3.96 -14.88
N GLY A 90 -19.82 -3.91 -13.54
CA GLY A 90 -20.43 -4.93 -12.69
C GLY A 90 -19.53 -6.11 -12.35
N HIS A 91 -18.24 -6.06 -12.71
CA HIS A 91 -17.29 -7.10 -12.33
C HIS A 91 -16.78 -6.90 -10.90
N ARG A 92 -16.56 -8.00 -10.20
CA ARG A 92 -15.84 -7.99 -8.91
C ARG A 92 -14.35 -7.87 -9.19
N ALA A 93 -13.82 -6.68 -9.08
CA ALA A 93 -12.41 -6.39 -9.34
C ALA A 93 -11.78 -5.67 -8.15
N ILE A 94 -10.53 -6.00 -7.86
CA ILE A 94 -9.71 -5.35 -6.84
C ILE A 94 -8.34 -5.05 -7.43
N SER A 95 -7.78 -3.88 -7.12
CA SER A 95 -6.41 -3.56 -7.46
C SER A 95 -5.46 -4.01 -6.34
N ALA A 96 -4.42 -4.76 -6.70
CA ALA A 96 -3.31 -5.07 -5.82
C ALA A 96 -2.10 -4.26 -6.28
N THR A 97 -1.85 -3.15 -5.62
CA THR A 97 -0.73 -2.26 -5.94
C THR A 97 0.32 -2.35 -4.85
N ARG A 98 1.56 -2.05 -5.24
CA ARG A 98 2.64 -1.94 -4.27
C ARG A 98 2.37 -0.79 -3.32
N GLU A 99 2.64 -1.01 -2.05
CA GLU A 99 2.55 0.04 -1.04
C GLU A 99 3.51 1.19 -1.34
N PRO A 100 3.07 2.46 -1.20
CA PRO A 100 3.91 3.61 -1.45
C PRO A 100 5.06 3.72 -0.45
N SER A 101 6.16 4.28 -0.91
CA SER A 101 7.28 4.72 -0.08
C SER A 101 7.34 6.25 -0.06
N LEU A 102 8.20 6.82 0.77
CA LEU A 102 8.38 8.28 0.84
C LEU A 102 8.95 8.92 -0.45
N GLY A 103 9.45 8.11 -1.38
CA GLY A 103 10.01 8.60 -2.64
C GLY A 103 9.10 9.55 -3.43
N PRO A 104 7.80 9.28 -3.60
CA PRO A 104 6.88 10.20 -4.28
C PRO A 104 6.77 11.56 -3.61
N VAL A 105 6.83 11.63 -2.28
CA VAL A 105 6.78 12.89 -1.52
C VAL A 105 7.97 13.78 -1.83
N PHE A 106 9.12 13.19 -2.11
CA PHE A 106 10.36 13.90 -2.47
C PHE A 106 10.54 14.06 -3.99
N GLY A 107 9.55 13.72 -4.79
CA GLY A 107 9.60 13.88 -6.24
C GLY A 107 10.55 12.91 -6.96
N VAL A 108 11.00 11.84 -6.31
CA VAL A 108 12.00 10.91 -6.84
C VAL A 108 11.39 9.89 -7.80
N LYS A 109 10.09 9.63 -7.70
CA LYS A 109 9.35 8.71 -8.58
C LYS A 109 7.86 9.06 -8.62
N GLY A 110 7.13 8.50 -9.59
CA GLY A 110 5.71 8.74 -9.76
C GLY A 110 4.87 8.38 -8.53
N GLY A 111 3.70 9.01 -8.39
CA GLY A 111 2.79 8.82 -7.28
C GLY A 111 2.36 7.36 -7.13
N ALA A 112 2.31 6.90 -5.89
CA ALA A 112 1.98 5.51 -5.58
C ALA A 112 0.47 5.29 -5.42
N ALA A 113 -0.30 6.36 -5.23
CA ALA A 113 -1.76 6.32 -5.11
C ALA A 113 -2.49 6.44 -6.47
N GLY A 114 -1.79 6.55 -7.59
CA GLY A 114 -2.37 6.85 -8.90
C GLY A 114 -2.36 8.34 -9.21
N GLY A 115 -3.25 8.82 -10.08
CA GLY A 115 -3.35 10.24 -10.46
C GLY A 115 -4.68 10.59 -11.11
N GLY A 116 -5.00 11.88 -11.13
CA GLY A 116 -6.28 12.37 -11.61
C GLY A 116 -7.47 11.76 -10.86
N PHE A 117 -8.46 11.27 -11.59
CA PHE A 117 -9.59 10.54 -11.03
C PHE A 117 -9.33 9.04 -10.82
N ALA A 118 -8.17 8.54 -11.27
CA ALA A 118 -7.73 7.17 -11.02
C ALA A 118 -6.76 7.13 -9.83
N GLN A 119 -7.28 7.45 -8.65
CA GLN A 119 -6.52 7.52 -7.40
C GLN A 119 -7.11 6.62 -6.32
N VAL A 120 -6.23 6.13 -5.42
CA VAL A 120 -6.59 5.55 -4.14
C VAL A 120 -6.61 6.66 -3.09
N VAL A 121 -7.70 6.79 -2.37
CA VAL A 121 -7.90 7.82 -1.34
C VAL A 121 -8.08 7.18 0.04
N PRO A 122 -7.64 7.83 1.11
CA PRO A 122 -7.02 9.15 1.22
C PRO A 122 -5.56 9.14 0.76
N MET A 123 -5.22 10.00 -0.22
CA MET A 123 -3.92 9.99 -0.88
C MET A 123 -2.78 10.36 0.06
N GLU A 124 -2.97 11.35 0.92
CA GLU A 124 -1.96 11.83 1.86
C GLU A 124 -1.56 10.73 2.85
N ASP A 125 -2.53 10.06 3.43
CA ASP A 125 -2.30 8.99 4.38
C ASP A 125 -1.55 7.82 3.74
N ILE A 126 -1.94 7.45 2.52
CA ILE A 126 -1.33 6.35 1.79
C ILE A 126 0.12 6.66 1.44
N ASN A 127 0.41 7.90 1.01
CA ASN A 127 1.75 8.29 0.60
C ASN A 127 2.69 8.62 1.77
N LEU A 128 2.16 9.13 2.89
CA LEU A 128 2.99 9.65 3.99
C LEU A 128 3.19 8.67 5.12
N HIS A 129 2.19 7.87 5.45
CA HIS A 129 2.21 7.10 6.69
C HIS A 129 2.05 5.60 6.52
N PHE A 130 1.52 5.16 5.41
CA PHE A 130 1.47 3.72 5.24
C PHE A 130 2.87 3.18 5.02
N THR A 131 3.09 2.02 5.55
CA THR A 131 4.37 1.44 5.81
C THR A 131 5.34 1.38 4.64
N GLY A 132 5.09 1.32 3.42
CA GLY A 132 6.01 1.27 2.30
C GLY A 132 7.39 0.62 2.59
N ASP A 133 8.16 0.35 1.59
CA ASP A 133 9.43 -0.38 1.71
C ASP A 133 10.42 0.29 2.68
N PHE A 134 10.56 1.61 2.62
CA PHE A 134 11.51 2.31 3.49
C PHE A 134 11.09 2.25 4.96
N ALA A 135 9.80 2.40 5.26
CA ALA A 135 9.30 2.28 6.62
C ALA A 135 9.46 0.85 7.13
N ALA A 136 9.18 -0.16 6.30
CA ALA A 136 9.36 -1.57 6.65
C ALA A 136 10.83 -1.91 6.91
N VAL A 137 11.75 -1.50 6.03
CA VAL A 137 13.19 -1.71 6.19
C VAL A 137 13.70 -1.02 7.44
N THR A 138 13.30 0.25 7.67
CA THR A 138 13.70 1.01 8.86
C THR A 138 13.21 0.34 10.14
N ALA A 139 11.95 -0.08 10.19
CA ALA A 139 11.38 -0.76 11.36
C ALA A 139 12.07 -2.10 11.64
N ALA A 140 12.32 -2.90 10.62
CA ALA A 140 13.02 -4.18 10.73
C ALA A 140 14.47 -3.99 11.19
N HIS A 141 15.17 -3.01 10.61
CA HIS A 141 16.55 -2.69 11.01
C HIS A 141 16.63 -2.21 12.46
N ASN A 142 15.76 -1.30 12.87
CA ASN A 142 15.75 -0.80 14.25
C ASN A 142 15.44 -1.90 15.26
N LEU A 143 14.51 -2.81 14.94
CA LEU A 143 14.23 -3.96 15.79
C LEU A 143 15.43 -4.87 15.90
N LEU A 144 16.07 -5.22 14.77
CA LEU A 144 17.26 -6.07 14.74
C LEU A 144 18.41 -5.44 15.54
N ALA A 145 18.68 -4.16 15.37
CA ALA A 145 19.70 -3.42 16.13
C ALA A 145 19.42 -3.47 17.63
N ALA A 146 18.19 -3.17 18.05
CA ALA A 146 17.81 -3.22 19.45
C ALA A 146 17.92 -4.63 20.05
N MET A 147 17.54 -5.66 19.31
CA MET A 147 17.69 -7.05 19.75
C MET A 147 19.17 -7.45 19.89
N LEU A 148 20.02 -7.03 18.95
CA LEU A 148 21.46 -7.28 18.98
C LEU A 148 22.12 -6.59 20.18
N ASP A 149 21.86 -5.30 20.37
CA ASP A 149 22.38 -4.53 21.50
C ASP A 149 21.97 -5.15 22.84
N ASN A 150 20.69 -5.50 22.96
CA ASN A 150 20.21 -6.17 24.16
C ASN A 150 20.86 -7.53 24.37
N HIS A 151 21.07 -8.32 23.31
CA HIS A 151 21.74 -9.61 23.40
C HIS A 151 23.19 -9.48 23.88
N LEU A 152 23.95 -8.53 23.33
CA LEU A 152 25.31 -8.23 23.74
C LEU A 152 25.37 -7.78 25.20
N HIS A 153 24.45 -6.89 25.60
CA HIS A 153 24.34 -6.38 26.97
C HIS A 153 23.99 -7.48 27.99
N GLN A 154 23.14 -8.43 27.62
CA GLN A 154 22.67 -9.53 28.48
C GLN A 154 23.63 -10.73 28.52
N GLY A 155 24.88 -10.55 28.15
CA GLY A 155 25.96 -11.55 28.31
C GLY A 155 26.27 -12.39 27.07
N ASN A 156 25.77 -11.97 25.90
CA ASN A 156 26.22 -12.48 24.59
C ASN A 156 26.30 -14.02 24.48
N LYS A 157 25.23 -14.71 24.84
CA LYS A 157 25.19 -16.18 24.89
C LYS A 157 25.50 -16.88 23.55
N LEU A 158 25.25 -16.16 22.43
CA LEU A 158 25.55 -16.64 21.07
C LEU A 158 27.01 -16.40 20.65
N GLY A 159 27.82 -15.70 21.46
CA GLY A 159 29.20 -15.40 21.14
C GLY A 159 29.38 -14.49 19.92
N ILE A 160 28.48 -13.54 19.70
CA ILE A 160 28.56 -12.63 18.56
C ILE A 160 29.79 -11.72 18.73
N ASP A 161 30.65 -11.68 17.70
CA ASP A 161 31.78 -10.74 17.69
C ASP A 161 31.30 -9.32 17.39
N ALA A 162 31.24 -8.50 18.44
CA ALA A 162 30.76 -7.11 18.34
C ALA A 162 31.51 -6.29 17.27
N ARG A 163 32.79 -6.59 17.02
CA ARG A 163 33.58 -5.88 16.00
C ARG A 163 33.17 -6.17 14.56
N ARG A 164 32.30 -7.18 14.34
CA ARG A 164 31.78 -7.55 13.01
C ARG A 164 30.39 -7.00 12.75
N VAL A 165 29.73 -6.45 13.75
CA VAL A 165 28.34 -5.99 13.67
C VAL A 165 28.16 -4.51 14.04
N LEU A 166 29.22 -3.85 14.48
CA LEU A 166 29.28 -2.40 14.77
C LEU A 166 30.06 -1.66 13.70
#